data_cf784f048cedc2d2178255ef6c56d74f
#
_entry.id   cf784f048cedc2d2178255ef6c56d74f
#
_cell.length_a   1.000
_cell.length_b   1.000
_cell.length_c   1.000
_cell.angle_alpha   90.00
_cell.angle_beta   90.00
_cell.angle_gamma   90.00
#
_symmetry.space_group_name_H-M   'P 1'
#
loop_
_entity.id
_entity.type
_entity.pdbx_description
1 polymer ?
#
loop_
_entity_poly.entity_id
_entity_poly.type
_entity_poly.pdbx_seq_one_letter_code
_entity_poly.pdbx_strand_id
1 'polypeptide(L)'
;MNAKEQIEKNTTQNEEARLEEALDILMQMRAVDKTKGYHRIMASVNHGTRRRRFILWSRYAAIVAVVVVVGVIWGVRGRVDRVVPVMQTQEIAPGGMKARLVLATGKNVVLDTLTLETASIWEAGATIRKSGGVLTYENARKEEVRPMEVMYNTLEVPRGGEYDLVLEDGTRVWLNADSRLKYPVVFPGSERRVMLEGEAYFEVARDTNRPFLVEAGVQSLRVLGTAFNVCAYPDEQEIYTTLVHGSVALSAGGRGCERVLVPGEQAVCHVHNGSFTVGKVDVSQVAAWKKGLFVFENQNLEQIMLKLARWYNVTVFFRNEAAKTIEFKGNLPKYSNFRSVLQVIEKSSHVKFNVKGKTVTVSI
;
A
#
# COMPACT_ATOMS: atom_id res chain seq x y z
N MET A 1 22.35 19.09 31.61
CA MET A 1 21.56 17.96 32.15
C MET A 1 20.10 18.34 31.97
N ASN A 2 19.43 17.72 30.98
CA ASN A 2 18.16 18.20 30.42
C ASN A 2 16.94 17.76 31.26
N ALA A 3 15.98 18.63 31.40
CA ALA A 3 14.71 18.40 32.11
C ALA A 3 13.95 17.13 31.69
N LYS A 4 14.22 16.58 30.52
CA LYS A 4 13.69 15.29 30.07
C LYS A 4 14.25 14.08 30.82
N GLU A 5 15.53 14.07 31.15
CA GLU A 5 16.17 12.99 31.91
C GLU A 5 15.68 12.91 33.36
N GLN A 6 15.28 14.05 33.93
CA GLN A 6 14.76 14.13 35.30
C GLN A 6 13.31 13.63 35.38
N ILE A 7 12.52 13.84 34.35
CA ILE A 7 11.13 13.33 34.27
C ILE A 7 11.12 11.82 34.08
N GLU A 8 12.00 11.28 33.27
CA GLU A 8 12.10 9.84 33.02
C GLU A 8 12.58 9.07 34.26
N LYS A 9 13.54 9.62 35.00
CA LYS A 9 13.99 9.06 36.27
C LYS A 9 12.92 9.05 37.36
N ASN A 10 12.12 10.11 37.45
CA ASN A 10 11.03 10.17 38.44
C ASN A 10 9.87 9.22 38.09
N THR A 11 9.63 8.95 36.82
CA THR A 11 8.56 8.04 36.38
C THR A 11 8.96 6.59 36.71
N THR A 12 10.20 6.21 36.44
CA THR A 12 10.71 4.84 36.72
C THR A 12 10.77 4.54 38.22
N GLN A 13 11.19 5.50 39.06
CA GLN A 13 11.20 5.37 40.50
C GLN A 13 9.79 5.23 41.11
N ASN A 14 8.80 5.89 40.53
CA ASN A 14 7.40 5.78 41.00
C ASN A 14 6.75 4.43 40.59
N GLU A 15 7.17 3.83 39.49
CA GLU A 15 6.69 2.51 39.06
C GLU A 15 7.31 1.39 39.90
N GLU A 16 8.60 1.50 40.23
CA GLU A 16 9.27 0.53 41.13
C GLU A 16 8.69 0.56 42.55
N ALA A 17 8.40 1.74 43.09
CA ALA A 17 7.79 1.86 44.41
C ALA A 17 6.36 1.24 44.48
N ARG A 18 5.56 1.38 43.39
CA ARG A 18 4.25 0.74 43.30
C ARG A 18 4.30 -0.77 43.16
N LEU A 19 5.34 -1.29 42.51
CA LEU A 19 5.58 -2.73 42.39
C LEU A 19 5.98 -3.35 43.73
N GLU A 20 6.82 -2.67 44.53
CA GLU A 20 7.20 -3.14 45.88
C GLU A 20 6.00 -3.14 46.85
N GLU A 21 5.15 -2.10 46.81
CA GLU A 21 3.92 -2.02 47.61
C GLU A 21 2.92 -3.13 47.24
N ALA A 22 2.76 -3.45 45.97
CA ALA A 22 1.92 -4.54 45.51
C ALA A 22 2.44 -5.92 45.88
N LEU A 23 3.76 -6.11 45.90
CA LEU A 23 4.42 -7.35 46.37
C LEU A 23 4.25 -7.56 47.85
N ASP A 24 4.33 -6.51 48.70
CA ASP A 24 4.16 -6.59 50.15
C ASP A 24 2.70 -6.95 50.52
N ILE A 25 1.72 -6.40 49.82
CA ILE A 25 0.30 -6.78 49.98
C ILE A 25 0.07 -8.25 49.59
N LEU A 26 0.68 -8.75 48.52
CA LEU A 26 0.61 -10.16 48.14
C LEU A 26 1.28 -11.11 49.11
N MET A 27 2.37 -10.68 49.76
CA MET A 27 3.05 -11.46 50.80
C MET A 27 2.24 -11.52 52.11
N GLN A 28 1.56 -10.43 52.50
CA GLN A 28 0.69 -10.42 53.67
C GLN A 28 -0.56 -11.29 53.46
N MET A 29 -1.10 -11.39 52.27
CA MET A 29 -2.23 -12.29 51.97
C MET A 29 -1.88 -13.78 51.99
N ARG A 30 -0.60 -14.14 51.88
CA ARG A 30 -0.10 -15.53 51.92
C ARG A 30 0.14 -16.07 53.33
N ALA A 31 0.14 -15.20 54.35
CA ALA A 31 0.45 -15.56 55.75
C ALA A 31 -0.79 -15.91 56.63
N VAL A 32 -1.98 -16.07 56.00
CA VAL A 32 -3.17 -16.51 56.77
C VAL A 32 -3.19 -18.04 56.88
N ASP A 33 -2.75 -18.51 58.01
CA ASP A 33 -2.68 -19.93 58.39
C ASP A 33 -4.08 -20.55 58.53
N LYS A 34 -4.42 -21.45 57.59
CA LYS A 34 -5.71 -22.13 57.49
C LYS A 34 -5.87 -23.37 58.35
N THR A 35 -5.00 -23.61 59.31
CA THR A 35 -4.96 -24.89 60.04
C THR A 35 -5.58 -24.88 61.47
N LYS A 36 -6.10 -23.77 61.98
CA LYS A 36 -6.66 -23.68 63.34
C LYS A 36 -8.19 -23.71 63.47
N GLY A 37 -8.94 -23.88 62.39
CA GLY A 37 -10.42 -23.85 62.43
C GLY A 37 -11.14 -25.20 62.48
N TYR A 38 -10.46 -26.33 62.28
CA TYR A 38 -11.12 -27.63 62.01
C TYR A 38 -11.31 -28.58 63.21
N HIS A 39 -10.80 -28.29 64.39
CA HIS A 39 -10.80 -29.26 65.51
C HIS A 39 -11.83 -29.03 66.62
N ARG A 40 -12.85 -28.20 66.45
CA ARG A 40 -13.80 -27.91 67.55
C ARG A 40 -15.30 -28.25 67.33
N ILE A 41 -15.63 -28.95 66.26
CA ILE A 41 -17.08 -29.30 65.98
C ILE A 41 -17.22 -30.82 65.69
N MET A 42 -16.56 -31.69 66.45
CA MET A 42 -16.79 -33.14 66.37
C MET A 42 -16.84 -33.77 67.76
N ALA A 43 -17.67 -33.26 68.67
CA ALA A 43 -18.01 -33.97 69.90
C ALA A 43 -19.41 -33.51 70.34
N SER A 44 -20.37 -34.27 70.00
CA SER A 44 -21.71 -34.45 70.61
C SER A 44 -22.80 -34.41 69.54
N VAL A 45 -23.30 -35.58 69.12
CA VAL A 45 -24.76 -35.88 69.12
C VAL A 45 -24.90 -37.41 69.01
N ASN A 46 -25.55 -37.94 69.97
CA ASN A 46 -25.86 -39.33 70.28
C ASN A 46 -26.99 -39.88 69.41
N HIS A 47 -27.09 -41.20 69.40
CA HIS A 47 -28.00 -42.07 68.65
C HIS A 47 -29.48 -41.77 68.77
N GLY A 48 -30.25 -41.94 67.71
CA GLY A 48 -31.71 -42.04 67.77
C GLY A 48 -32.43 -42.02 66.42
N THR A 49 -32.73 -43.20 65.90
CA THR A 49 -33.94 -43.49 65.12
C THR A 49 -34.45 -42.50 64.04
N ARG A 50 -33.88 -42.52 62.84
CA ARG A 50 -34.56 -41.96 61.64
C ARG A 50 -34.16 -42.63 60.30
N ARG A 51 -34.09 -43.99 60.28
CA ARG A 51 -33.61 -44.72 59.07
C ARG A 51 -34.65 -44.85 57.97
N ARG A 52 -35.89 -44.46 58.13
CA ARG A 52 -36.97 -44.61 57.12
C ARG A 52 -37.38 -43.32 56.40
N ARG A 53 -37.06 -42.15 56.89
CA ARG A 53 -37.38 -40.89 56.21
C ARG A 53 -36.23 -40.40 55.27
N PHE A 54 -35.01 -40.88 55.50
CA PHE A 54 -33.86 -40.46 54.67
C PHE A 54 -33.86 -41.02 53.22
N ILE A 55 -34.51 -42.19 53.01
CA ILE A 55 -34.54 -42.82 51.69
C ILE A 55 -35.52 -42.12 50.74
N LEU A 56 -36.57 -41.50 51.24
CA LEU A 56 -37.50 -40.73 50.42
C LEU A 56 -36.90 -39.34 50.08
N TRP A 57 -36.23 -38.69 50.98
CA TRP A 57 -35.59 -37.38 50.75
C TRP A 57 -34.36 -37.47 49.85
N SER A 58 -33.61 -38.57 49.83
CA SER A 58 -32.47 -38.78 48.94
C SER A 58 -32.94 -38.89 47.47
N ARG A 59 -34.11 -39.42 47.20
CA ARG A 59 -34.69 -39.48 45.82
C ARG A 59 -35.06 -38.10 45.29
N TYR A 60 -35.59 -37.24 46.15
CA TYR A 60 -35.91 -35.85 45.75
C TYR A 60 -34.63 -34.98 45.67
N ALA A 61 -33.66 -35.19 46.51
CA ALA A 61 -32.38 -34.53 46.44
C ALA A 61 -31.59 -34.84 45.12
N ALA A 62 -31.71 -36.09 44.62
CA ALA A 62 -31.11 -36.47 43.36
C ALA A 62 -31.80 -35.76 42.17
N ILE A 63 -33.15 -35.65 42.20
CA ILE A 63 -33.89 -34.94 41.14
C ILE A 63 -33.57 -33.45 41.15
N VAL A 64 -33.50 -32.83 42.33
CA VAL A 64 -33.11 -31.41 42.47
C VAL A 64 -31.67 -31.18 41.98
N ALA A 65 -30.75 -32.08 42.33
CA ALA A 65 -29.36 -31.99 41.85
C ALA A 65 -29.29 -32.09 40.32
N VAL A 66 -30.05 -32.99 39.71
CA VAL A 66 -30.10 -33.11 38.23
C VAL A 66 -30.67 -31.85 37.60
N VAL A 67 -31.77 -31.29 38.17
CA VAL A 67 -32.37 -30.04 37.65
C VAL A 67 -31.40 -28.86 37.79
N VAL A 68 -30.66 -28.77 38.91
CA VAL A 68 -29.67 -27.72 39.11
C VAL A 68 -28.49 -27.91 38.13
N VAL A 69 -28.02 -29.15 37.93
CA VAL A 69 -26.93 -29.43 36.96
C VAL A 69 -27.38 -29.14 35.53
N VAL A 70 -28.63 -29.54 35.17
CA VAL A 70 -29.20 -29.22 33.84
C VAL A 70 -29.40 -27.70 33.70
N GLY A 71 -29.89 -27.01 34.75
CA GLY A 71 -30.04 -25.55 34.77
C GLY A 71 -28.70 -24.83 34.66
N VAL A 72 -27.66 -25.33 35.34
CA VAL A 72 -26.29 -24.78 35.22
C VAL A 72 -25.73 -25.05 33.83
N ILE A 73 -25.91 -26.26 33.27
CA ILE A 73 -25.47 -26.60 31.91
C ILE A 73 -26.21 -25.73 30.88
N TRP A 74 -27.51 -25.51 31.07
CA TRP A 74 -28.33 -24.62 30.22
C TRP A 74 -27.91 -23.15 30.39
N GLY A 75 -27.67 -22.70 31.62
CA GLY A 75 -27.22 -21.36 31.92
C GLY A 75 -25.79 -21.08 31.39
N VAL A 76 -24.89 -22.08 31.46
CA VAL A 76 -23.53 -21.98 30.89
C VAL A 76 -23.56 -22.11 29.37
N ARG A 77 -24.41 -22.99 28.80
CA ARG A 77 -24.58 -23.08 27.33
C ARG A 77 -25.33 -21.86 26.74
N GLY A 78 -26.24 -21.23 27.50
CA GLY A 78 -26.91 -20.00 27.09
C GLY A 78 -26.01 -18.76 27.12
N ARG A 79 -24.89 -18.85 27.84
CA ARG A 79 -23.83 -17.83 27.88
C ARG A 79 -22.62 -18.17 27.03
N VAL A 80 -22.73 -19.09 26.09
CA VAL A 80 -21.85 -19.04 24.94
C VAL A 80 -22.23 -17.74 24.24
N ASP A 81 -21.62 -16.66 24.68
CA ASP A 81 -21.54 -15.43 23.91
C ASP A 81 -21.33 -15.89 22.47
N ARG A 82 -22.29 -15.60 21.63
CA ARG A 82 -22.04 -15.61 20.20
C ARG A 82 -20.86 -14.69 20.06
N VAL A 83 -19.67 -15.25 20.04
CA VAL A 83 -18.51 -14.59 19.46
C VAL A 83 -18.97 -14.37 18.02
N VAL A 84 -19.67 -13.26 17.82
CA VAL A 84 -19.85 -12.67 16.51
C VAL A 84 -18.41 -12.58 16.06
N PRO A 85 -17.99 -13.34 15.02
CA PRO A 85 -16.65 -13.15 14.51
C PRO A 85 -16.58 -11.66 14.24
N VAL A 86 -15.82 -10.93 15.04
CA VAL A 86 -15.40 -9.58 14.69
C VAL A 86 -14.71 -9.86 13.38
N MET A 87 -15.42 -9.62 12.28
CA MET A 87 -14.83 -9.55 10.97
C MET A 87 -13.72 -8.55 11.17
N GLN A 88 -12.51 -9.05 11.38
CA GLN A 88 -11.31 -8.23 11.36
C GLN A 88 -11.40 -7.57 10.00
N THR A 89 -11.83 -6.34 9.99
CA THR A 89 -11.84 -5.49 8.80
C THR A 89 -10.37 -5.42 8.46
N GLN A 90 -9.93 -6.25 7.53
CA GLN A 90 -8.56 -6.35 7.12
C GLN A 90 -8.15 -4.95 6.69
N GLU A 91 -7.31 -4.33 7.49
CA GLU A 91 -6.90 -2.95 7.29
C GLU A 91 -6.14 -2.87 5.97
N ILE A 92 -6.62 -2.05 5.04
CA ILE A 92 -6.00 -1.89 3.73
C ILE A 92 -4.80 -0.98 3.92
N ALA A 93 -3.61 -1.58 3.90
CA ALA A 93 -2.35 -0.86 3.98
C ALA A 93 -2.10 -0.05 2.70
N PRO A 94 -1.38 1.08 2.80
CA PRO A 94 -0.91 1.81 1.63
C PRO A 94 0.06 0.96 0.81
N GLY A 95 0.27 1.37 -0.42
CA GLY A 95 1.30 0.81 -1.29
C GLY A 95 2.71 1.05 -0.77
N GLY A 96 3.70 0.51 -1.47
CA GLY A 96 5.11 0.64 -1.14
C GLY A 96 6.03 0.19 -2.27
N MET A 97 7.34 0.16 -1.99
CA MET A 97 8.35 -0.26 -2.96
C MET A 97 8.19 -1.74 -3.31
N LYS A 98 7.58 -2.03 -4.45
CA LYS A 98 7.31 -3.39 -4.95
C LYS A 98 7.40 -3.39 -6.47
N ALA A 99 8.25 -4.25 -7.01
CA ALA A 99 8.33 -4.47 -8.46
C ALA A 99 8.78 -5.89 -8.79
N ARG A 100 8.62 -6.27 -10.04
CA ARG A 100 9.15 -7.48 -10.65
C ARG A 100 9.97 -7.09 -11.88
N LEU A 101 11.22 -7.51 -11.93
CA LEU A 101 12.06 -7.37 -13.11
C LEU A 101 11.99 -8.67 -13.93
N VAL A 102 11.52 -8.55 -15.15
CA VAL A 102 11.55 -9.62 -16.14
C VAL A 102 12.77 -9.39 -17.03
N LEU A 103 13.76 -10.24 -16.92
CA LEU A 103 15.00 -10.19 -17.71
C LEU A 103 14.75 -10.63 -19.16
N ALA A 104 15.60 -10.22 -20.08
CA ALA A 104 15.57 -10.63 -21.48
C ALA A 104 15.66 -12.16 -21.65
N THR A 105 16.31 -12.84 -20.70
CA THR A 105 16.38 -14.30 -20.62
C THR A 105 15.04 -14.96 -20.19
N GLY A 106 14.01 -14.18 -19.88
CA GLY A 106 12.73 -14.68 -19.34
C GLY A 106 12.73 -14.95 -17.83
N LYS A 107 13.86 -14.77 -17.13
CA LYS A 107 13.94 -14.94 -15.68
C LYS A 107 13.23 -13.79 -14.96
N ASN A 108 12.40 -14.12 -13.98
CA ASN A 108 11.71 -13.16 -13.12
C ASN A 108 12.47 -12.94 -11.82
N VAL A 109 12.69 -11.69 -11.45
CA VAL A 109 13.34 -11.27 -10.21
C VAL A 109 12.37 -10.37 -9.44
N VAL A 110 11.95 -10.78 -8.25
CA VAL A 110 11.10 -9.98 -7.37
C VAL A 110 11.97 -8.96 -6.65
N LEU A 111 11.60 -7.69 -6.75
CA LEU A 111 12.33 -6.56 -6.18
C LEU A 111 11.58 -6.00 -4.96
N ASP A 112 11.23 -6.83 -4.00
CA ASP A 112 10.69 -6.33 -2.74
C ASP A 112 11.80 -5.83 -1.80
N THR A 113 11.40 -5.22 -0.69
CA THR A 113 12.31 -4.51 0.23
C THR A 113 13.38 -5.40 0.88
N LEU A 114 13.25 -6.72 0.84
CA LEU A 114 14.00 -7.62 1.72
C LEU A 114 15.09 -8.47 1.03
N THR A 115 15.09 -8.64 -0.28
CA THR A 115 15.82 -9.77 -0.86
C THR A 115 17.06 -9.47 -1.70
N LEU A 116 17.43 -8.23 -2.04
CA LEU A 116 18.48 -7.97 -3.02
C LEU A 116 19.42 -6.80 -2.71
N GLU A 117 19.67 -6.42 -1.46
CA GLU A 117 20.62 -5.32 -1.19
C GLU A 117 22.08 -5.60 -1.61
N THR A 118 22.41 -6.84 -1.94
CA THR A 118 23.79 -7.25 -2.27
C THR A 118 23.95 -8.04 -3.57
N ALA A 119 22.87 -8.42 -4.26
CA ALA A 119 22.96 -9.21 -5.47
C ALA A 119 23.12 -8.32 -6.71
N SER A 120 24.22 -8.47 -7.44
CA SER A 120 24.37 -7.95 -8.79
C SER A 120 24.00 -9.02 -9.81
N ILE A 121 23.22 -8.64 -10.84
CA ILE A 121 22.91 -9.49 -11.99
C ILE A 121 23.67 -8.95 -13.16
N TRP A 122 24.45 -9.81 -13.82
CA TRP A 122 25.12 -9.44 -15.06
C TRP A 122 24.26 -9.92 -16.24
N GLU A 123 23.93 -9.02 -17.17
CA GLU A 123 23.14 -9.32 -18.35
C GLU A 123 23.52 -8.39 -19.52
N ALA A 124 23.76 -8.97 -20.69
CA ALA A 124 23.97 -8.25 -21.95
C ALA A 124 24.97 -7.08 -21.90
N GLY A 125 26.06 -7.20 -21.12
CA GLY A 125 27.09 -6.15 -21.00
C GLY A 125 26.78 -5.08 -19.95
N ALA A 126 25.69 -5.21 -19.19
CA ALA A 126 25.39 -4.34 -18.05
C ALA A 126 25.36 -5.12 -16.74
N THR A 127 25.75 -4.46 -15.66
CA THR A 127 25.58 -4.95 -14.29
C THR A 127 24.36 -4.27 -13.69
N ILE A 128 23.37 -5.07 -13.30
CA ILE A 128 22.14 -4.60 -12.66
C ILE A 128 22.34 -4.72 -11.15
N ARG A 129 22.21 -3.60 -10.44
CA ARG A 129 22.33 -3.52 -8.98
C ARG A 129 21.11 -2.90 -8.34
N LYS A 130 20.77 -3.36 -7.16
CA LYS A 130 19.78 -2.71 -6.28
C LYS A 130 20.53 -2.08 -5.11
N SER A 131 20.35 -0.79 -4.90
CA SER A 131 20.90 -0.07 -3.75
C SER A 131 19.89 0.95 -3.24
N GLY A 132 19.56 0.92 -1.94
CA GLY A 132 18.62 1.86 -1.32
C GLY A 132 17.22 1.87 -1.96
N GLY A 133 16.76 0.71 -2.48
CA GLY A 133 15.46 0.61 -3.15
C GLY A 133 15.46 1.02 -4.63
N VAL A 134 16.59 1.50 -5.16
CA VAL A 134 16.74 1.91 -6.57
C VAL A 134 17.41 0.79 -7.37
N LEU A 135 16.86 0.46 -8.53
CA LEU A 135 17.47 -0.43 -9.50
C LEU A 135 18.35 0.38 -10.44
N THR A 136 19.64 0.04 -10.53
CA THR A 136 20.62 0.78 -11.33
C THR A 136 21.29 -0.15 -12.34
N TYR A 137 21.41 0.32 -13.58
CA TYR A 137 22.16 -0.32 -14.65
C TYR A 137 23.51 0.37 -14.79
N GLU A 138 24.57 -0.37 -14.60
CA GLU A 138 25.96 0.08 -14.81
C GLU A 138 26.55 -0.63 -16.02
N ASN A 139 27.02 0.11 -17.01
CA ASN A 139 27.75 -0.47 -18.13
C ASN A 139 29.02 -1.14 -17.65
N ALA A 140 29.21 -2.41 -17.94
CA ALA A 140 30.49 -3.06 -17.87
C ALA A 140 31.28 -2.64 -19.09
N ARG A 141 32.32 -1.82 -18.89
CA ARG A 141 33.36 -1.37 -19.87
C ARG A 141 32.99 -1.53 -21.36
N LYS A 142 33.24 -0.48 -22.13
CA LYS A 142 33.13 -0.37 -23.60
C LYS A 142 34.01 -1.37 -24.41
N GLU A 143 34.10 -2.60 -24.02
CA GLU A 143 34.68 -3.62 -24.87
C GLU A 143 33.55 -4.20 -25.73
N GLU A 144 33.59 -3.89 -27.00
CA GLU A 144 32.87 -4.35 -28.18
C GLU A 144 32.08 -5.66 -28.05
N VAL A 145 31.07 -5.70 -27.19
CA VAL A 145 30.02 -6.68 -27.36
C VAL A 145 29.01 -6.02 -28.32
N ARG A 146 29.15 -6.30 -29.60
CA ARG A 146 28.07 -6.08 -30.57
C ARG A 146 26.99 -7.15 -30.25
N PRO A 147 25.90 -6.84 -29.57
CA PRO A 147 24.84 -7.80 -29.42
C PRO A 147 24.26 -8.00 -30.82
N MET A 148 24.23 -9.23 -31.30
CA MET A 148 23.52 -9.61 -32.54
C MET A 148 22.03 -9.33 -32.43
N GLU A 149 21.51 -9.20 -31.20
CA GLU A 149 20.09 -8.96 -30.90
C GLU A 149 19.97 -8.01 -29.70
N VAL A 150 19.07 -7.04 -29.78
CA VAL A 150 18.78 -6.09 -28.68
C VAL A 150 17.99 -6.81 -27.59
N MET A 151 18.57 -6.91 -26.41
CA MET A 151 17.96 -7.56 -25.26
C MET A 151 17.14 -6.54 -24.45
N TYR A 152 15.88 -6.86 -24.21
CA TYR A 152 14.93 -6.00 -23.48
C TYR A 152 14.59 -6.57 -22.12
N ASN A 153 14.67 -5.75 -21.10
CA ASN A 153 14.10 -6.02 -19.78
C ASN A 153 12.76 -5.32 -19.61
N THR A 154 11.94 -5.84 -18.72
CA THR A 154 10.68 -5.23 -18.35
C THR A 154 10.59 -5.07 -16.84
N LEU A 155 10.43 -3.84 -16.36
CA LEU A 155 10.13 -3.56 -14.96
C LEU A 155 8.61 -3.43 -14.80
N GLU A 156 8.03 -4.32 -14.01
CA GLU A 156 6.59 -4.36 -13.73
C GLU A 156 6.34 -3.94 -12.29
N VAL A 157 5.58 -2.89 -12.10
CA VAL A 157 5.13 -2.39 -10.81
C VAL A 157 3.67 -2.79 -10.62
N PRO A 158 3.34 -3.69 -9.70
CA PRO A 158 1.97 -4.14 -9.50
C PRO A 158 1.12 -3.05 -8.84
N ARG A 159 -0.18 -3.26 -8.78
CA ARG A 159 -1.07 -2.46 -7.94
C ARG A 159 -0.61 -2.48 -6.49
N GLY A 160 -0.60 -1.32 -5.84
CA GLY A 160 -0.01 -1.13 -4.52
C GLY A 160 1.52 -1.12 -4.52
N GLY A 161 2.15 -0.91 -5.67
CA GLY A 161 3.58 -0.76 -5.83
C GLY A 161 3.99 0.62 -6.32
N GLU A 162 5.25 0.94 -6.15
CA GLU A 162 5.99 1.99 -6.86
C GLU A 162 7.45 1.56 -6.93
N TYR A 163 8.21 2.06 -7.90
CA TYR A 163 9.62 1.69 -8.01
C TYR A 163 10.47 2.73 -8.75
N ASP A 164 11.73 2.84 -8.36
CA ASP A 164 12.71 3.75 -8.95
C ASP A 164 13.75 2.98 -9.75
N LEU A 165 14.04 3.46 -10.95
CA LEU A 165 14.98 2.85 -11.89
C LEU A 165 15.96 3.89 -12.43
N VAL A 166 17.23 3.54 -12.54
CA VAL A 166 18.23 4.29 -13.31
C VAL A 166 18.66 3.43 -14.49
N LEU A 167 18.39 3.91 -15.69
CA LEU A 167 18.78 3.27 -16.95
C LEU A 167 20.27 3.40 -17.21
N GLU A 168 20.80 2.67 -18.18
CA GLU A 168 22.24 2.62 -18.49
C GLU A 168 22.84 3.95 -18.96
N ASP A 169 21.98 4.82 -19.54
CA ASP A 169 22.35 6.17 -19.98
C ASP A 169 22.30 7.22 -18.84
N GLY A 170 21.97 6.80 -17.60
CA GLY A 170 21.80 7.66 -16.45
C GLY A 170 20.41 8.30 -16.34
N THR A 171 19.49 8.01 -17.24
CA THR A 171 18.09 8.45 -17.14
C THR A 171 17.44 7.83 -15.92
N ARG A 172 16.80 8.68 -15.10
CA ARG A 172 16.05 8.25 -13.91
C ARG A 172 14.58 8.15 -14.23
N VAL A 173 13.95 7.06 -13.81
CA VAL A 173 12.52 6.79 -14.02
C VAL A 173 11.89 6.37 -12.70
N TRP A 174 10.80 7.03 -12.33
CA TRP A 174 9.94 6.62 -11.23
C TRP A 174 8.67 6.03 -11.84
N LEU A 175 8.34 4.79 -11.48
CA LEU A 175 7.13 4.13 -11.92
C LEU A 175 6.10 4.13 -10.81
N ASN A 176 4.88 4.53 -11.12
CA ASN A 176 3.73 4.49 -10.21
C ASN A 176 3.05 3.11 -10.22
N ALA A 177 2.06 2.92 -9.35
CA ALA A 177 1.31 1.67 -9.22
C ALA A 177 0.65 1.26 -10.55
N ASP A 178 0.61 -0.05 -10.80
CA ASP A 178 0.00 -0.65 -12.00
C ASP A 178 0.67 -0.21 -13.30
N SER A 179 2.03 -0.11 -13.29
CA SER A 179 2.81 0.39 -14.43
C SER A 179 3.85 -0.61 -14.88
N ARG A 180 4.19 -0.54 -16.15
CA ARG A 180 5.19 -1.39 -16.80
C ARG A 180 6.07 -0.56 -17.72
N LEU A 181 7.39 -0.73 -17.59
CA LEU A 181 8.37 -0.13 -18.50
C LEU A 181 9.20 -1.22 -19.16
N LYS A 182 9.19 -1.26 -20.50
CA LYS A 182 10.08 -2.12 -21.29
C LYS A 182 11.18 -1.28 -21.89
N TYR A 183 12.41 -1.67 -21.70
CA TYR A 183 13.61 -0.93 -22.10
C TYR A 183 14.74 -1.89 -22.48
N PRO A 184 15.63 -1.51 -23.40
CA PRO A 184 16.80 -2.31 -23.70
C PRO A 184 17.81 -2.27 -22.55
N VAL A 185 18.51 -3.37 -22.30
CA VAL A 185 19.57 -3.45 -21.28
C VAL A 185 20.68 -2.42 -21.55
N VAL A 186 21.02 -2.24 -22.83
CA VAL A 186 21.93 -1.19 -23.36
C VAL A 186 21.24 -0.56 -24.57
N PHE A 187 21.22 0.78 -24.66
CA PHE A 187 20.59 1.47 -25.76
C PHE A 187 21.42 1.33 -27.04
N PRO A 188 20.90 0.67 -28.07
CA PRO A 188 21.59 0.49 -29.33
C PRO A 188 21.48 1.72 -30.23
N GLY A 189 22.49 1.98 -31.05
CA GLY A 189 22.42 2.90 -32.18
C GLY A 189 22.25 4.37 -31.81
N SER A 190 21.45 5.08 -32.62
CA SER A 190 21.31 6.53 -32.62
C SER A 190 20.13 7.06 -31.80
N GLU A 191 19.38 6.20 -31.13
CA GLU A 191 18.24 6.60 -30.31
C GLU A 191 18.12 5.74 -29.05
N ARG A 192 17.43 6.27 -28.02
CA ARG A 192 17.15 5.62 -26.74
C ARG A 192 15.65 5.42 -26.61
N ARG A 193 15.17 4.21 -26.88
CA ARG A 193 13.73 3.90 -26.96
C ARG A 193 13.27 3.05 -25.79
N VAL A 194 12.17 3.46 -25.16
CA VAL A 194 11.47 2.72 -24.11
C VAL A 194 9.97 2.68 -24.41
N MET A 195 9.27 1.69 -23.84
CA MET A 195 7.82 1.51 -23.95
C MET A 195 7.20 1.56 -22.57
N LEU A 196 6.17 2.39 -22.37
CA LEU A 196 5.49 2.62 -21.11
C LEU A 196 4.02 2.21 -21.23
N GLU A 197 3.56 1.43 -20.24
CA GLU A 197 2.15 1.26 -19.90
C GLU A 197 1.97 1.72 -18.44
N GLY A 198 0.96 2.56 -18.15
CA GLY A 198 0.76 3.13 -16.82
C GLY A 198 1.35 4.52 -16.65
N GLU A 199 1.83 4.84 -15.46
CA GLU A 199 2.34 6.18 -15.14
C GLU A 199 3.81 6.15 -14.72
N ALA A 200 4.60 7.03 -15.36
CA ALA A 200 6.00 7.22 -15.00
C ALA A 200 6.42 8.69 -15.09
N TYR A 201 7.31 9.07 -14.19
CA TYR A 201 8.03 10.34 -14.23
C TYR A 201 9.46 10.07 -14.69
N PHE A 202 9.92 10.84 -15.68
CA PHE A 202 11.23 10.73 -16.29
C PHE A 202 12.10 11.96 -15.98
N GLU A 203 13.34 11.73 -15.62
CA GLU A 203 14.43 12.71 -15.67
C GLU A 203 15.47 12.18 -16.64
N VAL A 204 15.33 12.57 -17.92
CA VAL A 204 16.14 12.04 -19.01
C VAL A 204 17.53 12.67 -19.02
N ALA A 205 18.55 11.84 -19.03
CA ALA A 205 19.93 12.28 -19.20
C ALA A 205 20.11 13.00 -20.54
N ARG A 206 20.77 14.17 -20.50
CA ARG A 206 20.93 15.01 -21.68
C ARG A 206 21.92 14.36 -22.70
N ASP A 207 21.39 14.06 -23.88
CA ASP A 207 22.17 13.60 -25.02
C ASP A 207 21.49 14.10 -26.32
N THR A 208 22.09 15.10 -26.96
CA THR A 208 21.56 15.74 -28.17
C THR A 208 21.79 14.90 -29.41
N ASN A 209 22.74 13.96 -29.38
CA ASN A 209 23.06 13.09 -30.50
C ASN A 209 22.17 11.86 -30.57
N ARG A 210 21.64 11.42 -29.42
CA ARG A 210 20.76 10.26 -29.28
C ARG A 210 19.47 10.67 -28.58
N PRO A 211 18.42 11.03 -29.31
CA PRO A 211 17.13 11.36 -28.71
C PRO A 211 16.57 10.19 -27.87
N PHE A 212 15.88 10.54 -26.80
CA PHE A 212 15.14 9.59 -25.97
C PHE A 212 13.69 9.54 -26.43
N LEU A 213 13.21 8.35 -26.73
CA LEU A 213 11.85 8.11 -27.21
C LEU A 213 11.06 7.30 -26.19
N VAL A 214 9.86 7.77 -25.84
CA VAL A 214 8.90 7.03 -25.03
C VAL A 214 7.68 6.69 -25.86
N GLU A 215 7.40 5.41 -26.03
CA GLU A 215 6.16 4.93 -26.62
C GLU A 215 5.16 4.61 -25.52
N ALA A 216 4.00 5.25 -25.55
CA ALA A 216 2.97 5.16 -24.54
C ALA A 216 1.59 5.08 -25.22
N GLY A 217 1.04 3.87 -25.36
CA GLY A 217 -0.20 3.62 -26.10
C GLY A 217 -0.11 4.10 -27.55
N VAL A 218 -0.99 5.03 -27.93
CA VAL A 218 -1.02 5.63 -29.28
C VAL A 218 -0.06 6.81 -29.43
N GLN A 219 0.57 7.26 -28.35
CA GLN A 219 1.42 8.44 -28.29
C GLN A 219 2.90 8.07 -28.33
N SER A 220 3.69 8.85 -29.05
CA SER A 220 5.15 8.79 -29.04
C SER A 220 5.72 10.15 -28.63
N LEU A 221 6.68 10.13 -27.71
CA LEU A 221 7.36 11.32 -27.19
C LEU A 221 8.84 11.28 -27.60
N ARG A 222 9.37 12.44 -27.97
CA ARG A 222 10.80 12.61 -28.30
C ARG A 222 11.40 13.73 -27.47
N VAL A 223 12.51 13.45 -26.78
CA VAL A 223 13.20 14.40 -25.93
C VAL A 223 14.73 14.26 -26.03
N LEU A 224 15.47 15.30 -25.63
CA LEU A 224 16.95 15.33 -25.67
C LEU A 224 17.60 15.43 -24.27
N GLY A 225 16.80 15.72 -23.24
CA GLY A 225 17.26 15.93 -21.85
C GLY A 225 16.24 16.76 -21.12
N THR A 226 15.22 16.10 -20.55
CA THR A 226 13.94 16.67 -20.21
C THR A 226 13.38 15.99 -18.97
N ALA A 227 12.69 16.73 -18.11
CA ALA A 227 11.93 16.20 -17.00
C ALA A 227 10.42 16.30 -17.30
N PHE A 228 9.71 15.18 -17.28
CA PHE A 228 8.28 15.10 -17.63
C PHE A 228 7.59 13.90 -16.98
N ASN A 229 6.27 13.98 -16.86
CA ASN A 229 5.40 12.87 -16.42
C ASN A 229 4.55 12.38 -17.60
N VAL A 230 4.37 11.08 -17.70
CA VAL A 230 3.45 10.44 -18.64
C VAL A 230 2.52 9.54 -17.85
N CYS A 231 1.20 9.71 -18.03
CA CYS A 231 0.16 8.84 -17.50
C CYS A 231 -0.59 8.23 -18.68
N ALA A 232 -0.36 6.95 -18.96
CA ALA A 232 -0.86 6.22 -20.13
C ALA A 232 -1.36 4.83 -19.70
N TYR A 233 -2.36 4.79 -18.82
CA TYR A 233 -2.98 3.54 -18.39
C TYR A 233 -3.87 2.96 -19.50
N PRO A 234 -3.76 1.66 -19.84
CA PRO A 234 -4.55 1.06 -20.92
C PRO A 234 -6.06 1.05 -20.69
N ASP A 235 -6.51 1.16 -19.43
CA ASP A 235 -7.91 1.24 -19.01
C ASP A 235 -8.48 2.68 -19.04
N GLU A 236 -7.65 3.68 -19.38
CA GLU A 236 -8.05 5.08 -19.51
C GLU A 236 -8.15 5.50 -21.00
N GLN A 237 -9.05 6.42 -21.31
CA GLN A 237 -9.27 6.89 -22.68
C GLN A 237 -8.38 8.06 -23.09
N GLU A 238 -7.61 8.56 -22.14
CA GLU A 238 -6.74 9.73 -22.31
C GLU A 238 -5.33 9.42 -21.81
N ILE A 239 -4.35 9.93 -22.55
CA ILE A 239 -2.95 9.91 -22.14
C ILE A 239 -2.55 11.33 -21.78
N TYR A 240 -2.01 11.51 -20.58
CA TYR A 240 -1.57 12.81 -20.08
C TYR A 240 -0.04 12.88 -20.13
N THR A 241 0.49 13.91 -20.78
CA THR A 241 1.93 14.20 -20.77
C THR A 241 2.17 15.61 -20.27
N THR A 242 2.88 15.75 -19.15
CA THR A 242 3.15 17.03 -18.51
C THR A 242 4.64 17.32 -18.52
N LEU A 243 5.01 18.47 -19.09
CA LEU A 243 6.39 18.92 -19.16
C LEU A 243 6.78 19.76 -17.93
N VAL A 244 7.81 19.32 -17.21
CA VAL A 244 8.35 20.03 -16.04
C VAL A 244 9.54 20.90 -16.44
N HIS A 245 10.49 20.35 -17.20
CA HIS A 245 11.70 21.07 -17.66
C HIS A 245 12.14 20.55 -19.02
N GLY A 246 12.66 21.45 -19.87
CA GLY A 246 13.19 21.12 -21.19
C GLY A 246 12.15 21.30 -22.30
N SER A 247 12.06 20.34 -23.21
CA SER A 247 11.11 20.34 -24.34
C SER A 247 10.71 18.91 -24.70
N VAL A 248 9.47 18.67 -25.01
CA VAL A 248 8.92 17.39 -25.46
C VAL A 248 8.22 17.58 -26.80
N ALA A 249 8.64 16.84 -27.81
CA ALA A 249 7.89 16.71 -29.04
C ALA A 249 7.00 15.47 -28.96
N LEU A 250 5.69 15.66 -29.24
CA LEU A 250 4.65 14.64 -29.15
C LEU A 250 4.10 14.33 -30.54
N SER A 251 3.86 13.05 -30.81
CA SER A 251 3.12 12.59 -31.96
C SER A 251 2.15 11.49 -31.56
N ALA A 252 1.05 11.31 -32.32
CA ALA A 252 0.09 10.23 -32.05
C ALA A 252 -0.45 9.64 -33.37
N GLY A 253 -0.67 8.31 -33.34
CA GLY A 253 -1.36 7.58 -34.40
C GLY A 253 -0.68 7.60 -35.78
N GLY A 254 0.62 7.88 -35.88
CA GLY A 254 1.37 7.93 -37.12
C GLY A 254 0.94 9.08 -38.10
N ARG A 255 0.10 10.01 -37.66
CA ARG A 255 -0.53 11.06 -38.47
C ARG A 255 0.18 12.40 -38.46
N GLY A 256 1.49 12.45 -38.27
CA GLY A 256 2.29 13.68 -38.45
C GLY A 256 1.87 14.92 -37.64
N CYS A 257 0.95 14.78 -36.68
CA CYS A 257 0.57 15.85 -35.76
C CYS A 257 1.63 15.95 -34.64
N GLU A 258 2.70 16.66 -34.92
CA GLU A 258 3.66 16.99 -33.89
C GLU A 258 3.17 18.16 -33.03
N ARG A 259 3.23 18.00 -31.70
CA ARG A 259 3.03 19.07 -30.74
C ARG A 259 4.29 19.19 -29.91
N VAL A 260 4.77 20.41 -29.74
CA VAL A 260 5.91 20.67 -28.86
C VAL A 260 5.40 21.36 -27.62
N LEU A 261 5.67 20.75 -26.45
CA LEU A 261 5.35 21.33 -25.15
C LEU A 261 6.47 22.21 -24.65
N VAL A 262 6.09 23.27 -23.93
CA VAL A 262 6.97 24.09 -23.12
C VAL A 262 6.74 23.83 -21.64
N PRO A 263 7.69 24.11 -20.73
CA PRO A 263 7.52 23.89 -19.30
C PRO A 263 6.25 24.50 -18.74
N GLY A 264 5.51 23.72 -17.92
CA GLY A 264 4.22 24.12 -17.37
C GLY A 264 3.02 23.72 -18.23
N GLU A 265 3.24 23.08 -19.37
CA GLU A 265 2.14 22.57 -20.21
C GLU A 265 1.90 21.07 -20.00
N GLN A 266 0.63 20.70 -20.15
CA GLN A 266 0.15 19.32 -20.23
C GLN A 266 -0.60 19.11 -21.55
N ALA A 267 -0.22 18.07 -22.27
CA ALA A 267 -0.99 17.55 -23.39
C ALA A 267 -1.89 16.41 -22.90
N VAL A 268 -3.14 16.43 -23.34
CA VAL A 268 -4.10 15.35 -23.23
C VAL A 268 -4.27 14.76 -24.62
N CYS A 269 -3.84 13.51 -24.80
CA CYS A 269 -4.02 12.77 -26.04
C CYS A 269 -5.24 11.86 -25.93
N HIS A 270 -6.23 12.04 -26.76
CA HIS A 270 -7.41 11.18 -26.81
C HIS A 270 -7.09 9.88 -27.57
N VAL A 271 -7.11 8.75 -26.90
CA VAL A 271 -6.69 7.44 -27.44
C VAL A 271 -7.48 7.06 -28.69
N HIS A 272 -8.78 7.41 -28.76
CA HIS A 272 -9.66 7.03 -29.83
C HIS A 272 -9.27 7.63 -31.20
N ASN A 273 -8.81 8.87 -31.23
CA ASN A 273 -8.55 9.60 -32.46
C ASN A 273 -7.13 10.19 -32.59
N GLY A 274 -6.31 10.08 -31.54
CA GLY A 274 -4.95 10.63 -31.49
C GLY A 274 -4.88 12.16 -31.48
N SER A 275 -6.00 12.87 -31.20
CA SER A 275 -5.98 14.32 -31.10
C SER A 275 -5.38 14.80 -29.80
N PHE A 276 -4.75 15.99 -29.82
CA PHE A 276 -4.15 16.61 -28.63
C PHE A 276 -4.91 17.87 -28.23
N THR A 277 -5.19 17.98 -26.93
CA THR A 277 -5.52 19.24 -26.25
C THR A 277 -4.35 19.62 -25.36
N VAL A 278 -3.91 20.89 -25.42
CA VAL A 278 -2.77 21.38 -24.61
C VAL A 278 -3.26 22.51 -23.73
N GLY A 279 -2.91 22.44 -22.44
CA GLY A 279 -3.24 23.45 -21.43
C GLY A 279 -2.10 23.65 -20.44
N LYS A 280 -2.13 24.78 -19.70
CA LYS A 280 -1.20 25.03 -18.61
C LYS A 280 -1.67 24.33 -17.35
N VAL A 281 -0.71 23.75 -16.61
CA VAL A 281 -0.95 23.06 -15.34
C VAL A 281 0.12 23.43 -14.33
N ASP A 282 -0.19 23.25 -13.04
CA ASP A 282 0.81 23.34 -11.99
C ASP A 282 1.62 22.01 -11.96
N VAL A 283 2.82 22.06 -12.49
CA VAL A 283 3.71 20.89 -12.56
C VAL A 283 4.09 20.30 -11.19
N SER A 284 4.03 21.11 -10.12
CA SER A 284 4.32 20.64 -8.77
C SER A 284 3.30 19.60 -8.30
N GLN A 285 2.07 19.71 -8.77
CA GLN A 285 0.98 18.80 -8.44
C GLN A 285 1.10 17.47 -9.22
N VAL A 286 1.49 17.55 -10.49
CA VAL A 286 1.63 16.36 -11.34
C VAL A 286 2.73 15.44 -10.84
N ALA A 287 3.84 16.00 -10.35
CA ALA A 287 4.96 15.24 -9.79
C ALA A 287 4.83 14.96 -8.28
N ALA A 288 3.72 15.33 -7.65
CA ALA A 288 3.53 15.22 -6.20
C ALA A 288 3.51 13.77 -5.71
N TRP A 289 3.01 12.84 -6.54
CA TRP A 289 2.97 11.42 -6.19
C TRP A 289 4.37 10.84 -5.91
N LYS A 290 5.39 11.29 -6.64
CA LYS A 290 6.81 10.95 -6.42
C LYS A 290 7.31 11.43 -5.05
N LYS A 291 6.68 12.48 -4.48
CA LYS A 291 6.98 13.05 -3.15
C LYS A 291 6.06 12.50 -2.04
N GLY A 292 5.28 11.45 -2.33
CA GLY A 292 4.38 10.84 -1.36
C GLY A 292 3.07 11.61 -1.12
N LEU A 293 2.59 12.36 -2.10
CA LEU A 293 1.35 13.12 -2.02
C LEU A 293 0.41 12.78 -3.19
N PHE A 294 -0.87 12.61 -2.89
CA PHE A 294 -1.94 12.75 -3.87
C PHE A 294 -2.38 14.20 -3.88
N VAL A 295 -2.38 14.82 -5.04
CA VAL A 295 -2.87 16.17 -5.24
C VAL A 295 -4.03 16.11 -6.23
N PHE A 296 -5.16 16.66 -5.83
CA PHE A 296 -6.39 16.72 -6.63
C PHE A 296 -6.72 18.19 -6.86
N GLU A 297 -6.79 18.59 -8.12
CA GLU A 297 -7.18 19.93 -8.53
C GLU A 297 -8.37 19.80 -9.47
N ASN A 298 -9.58 20.03 -8.93
CA ASN A 298 -10.85 19.89 -9.67
C ASN A 298 -10.99 18.53 -10.38
N GLN A 299 -10.49 17.46 -9.75
CA GLN A 299 -10.65 16.11 -10.27
C GLN A 299 -11.96 15.51 -9.79
N ASN A 300 -12.65 14.83 -10.71
CA ASN A 300 -13.87 14.12 -10.35
C ASN A 300 -13.56 12.85 -9.53
N LEU A 301 -14.56 12.41 -8.76
CA LEU A 301 -14.39 11.28 -7.84
C LEU A 301 -14.02 9.98 -8.57
N GLU A 302 -14.46 9.76 -9.80
CA GLU A 302 -14.08 8.60 -10.58
C GLU A 302 -12.56 8.56 -10.81
N GLN A 303 -11.97 9.67 -11.26
CA GLN A 303 -10.52 9.78 -11.47
C GLN A 303 -9.72 9.62 -10.17
N ILE A 304 -10.22 10.20 -9.08
CA ILE A 304 -9.60 10.05 -7.74
C ILE A 304 -9.63 8.59 -7.32
N MET A 305 -10.79 7.94 -7.42
CA MET A 305 -10.95 6.55 -7.00
C MET A 305 -10.15 5.58 -7.87
N LEU A 306 -9.92 5.86 -9.16
CA LEU A 306 -8.99 5.09 -10.00
C LEU A 306 -7.56 5.15 -9.48
N LYS A 307 -7.06 6.35 -9.14
CA LYS A 307 -5.72 6.53 -8.56
C LYS A 307 -5.59 5.81 -7.21
N LEU A 308 -6.57 5.98 -6.34
CA LEU A 308 -6.58 5.30 -5.03
C LEU A 308 -6.70 3.79 -5.19
N ALA A 309 -7.50 3.31 -6.14
CA ALA A 309 -7.68 1.88 -6.41
C ALA A 309 -6.37 1.21 -6.83
N ARG A 310 -5.57 1.87 -7.67
CA ARG A 310 -4.24 1.36 -8.07
C ARG A 310 -3.29 1.34 -6.87
N TRP A 311 -3.23 2.42 -6.08
CA TRP A 311 -2.30 2.53 -4.96
C TRP A 311 -2.62 1.62 -3.78
N TYR A 312 -3.90 1.48 -3.41
CA TYR A 312 -4.33 0.62 -2.30
C TYR A 312 -4.66 -0.81 -2.73
N ASN A 313 -4.54 -1.12 -4.02
CA ASN A 313 -4.90 -2.41 -4.60
C ASN A 313 -6.31 -2.85 -4.20
N VAL A 314 -7.28 -1.97 -4.47
CA VAL A 314 -8.72 -2.19 -4.23
C VAL A 314 -9.51 -2.09 -5.54
N THR A 315 -10.70 -2.70 -5.55
CA THR A 315 -11.65 -2.57 -6.64
C THR A 315 -12.76 -1.62 -6.22
N VAL A 316 -13.14 -0.68 -7.09
CA VAL A 316 -14.14 0.36 -6.80
C VAL A 316 -15.37 0.15 -7.66
N PHE A 317 -16.54 0.23 -7.03
CA PHE A 317 -17.84 0.20 -7.70
C PHE A 317 -18.64 1.44 -7.30
N PHE A 318 -19.18 2.13 -8.29
CA PHE A 318 -20.09 3.23 -8.09
C PHE A 318 -21.52 2.72 -8.15
N ARG A 319 -22.30 2.98 -7.10
CA ARG A 319 -23.73 2.64 -7.03
C ARG A 319 -24.58 3.66 -7.77
N ASN A 320 -24.10 4.90 -7.81
CA ASN A 320 -24.77 6.04 -8.42
C ASN A 320 -23.81 6.69 -9.40
N GLU A 321 -24.22 6.86 -10.66
CA GLU A 321 -23.39 7.54 -11.67
C GLU A 321 -23.10 9.00 -11.30
N ALA A 322 -24.06 9.69 -10.66
CA ALA A 322 -23.88 11.05 -10.19
C ALA A 322 -22.72 11.21 -9.18
N ALA A 323 -22.33 10.14 -8.45
CA ALA A 323 -21.18 10.21 -7.54
C ALA A 323 -19.86 10.38 -8.30
N LYS A 324 -19.76 9.87 -9.53
CA LYS A 324 -18.52 9.92 -10.33
C LYS A 324 -18.09 11.34 -10.67
N THR A 325 -19.06 12.24 -10.91
CA THR A 325 -18.81 13.60 -11.39
C THR A 325 -18.57 14.63 -10.28
N ILE A 326 -18.63 14.22 -9.00
CA ILE A 326 -18.37 15.12 -7.88
C ILE A 326 -16.89 15.50 -7.91
N GLU A 327 -16.62 16.80 -7.98
CA GLU A 327 -15.26 17.34 -8.03
C GLU A 327 -14.67 17.57 -6.63
N PHE A 328 -13.39 17.29 -6.51
CA PHE A 328 -12.62 17.51 -5.28
C PHE A 328 -11.36 18.29 -5.57
N LYS A 329 -10.98 19.09 -4.56
CA LYS A 329 -9.71 19.80 -4.52
C LYS A 329 -9.05 19.58 -3.16
N GLY A 330 -7.77 19.21 -3.16
CA GLY A 330 -7.02 19.01 -1.92
C GLY A 330 -5.84 18.07 -2.07
N ASN A 331 -5.10 17.94 -0.98
CA ASN A 331 -3.89 17.11 -0.91
C ASN A 331 -4.05 16.04 0.16
N LEU A 332 -3.69 14.80 -0.16
CA LEU A 332 -3.72 13.66 0.76
C LEU A 332 -2.34 12.98 0.80
N PRO A 333 -1.83 12.63 1.99
CA PRO A 333 -0.60 11.85 2.10
C PRO A 333 -0.79 10.46 1.48
N LYS A 334 0.09 10.08 0.55
CA LYS A 334 0.02 8.82 -0.22
C LYS A 334 0.15 7.58 0.68
N TYR A 335 0.96 7.68 1.74
CA TYR A 335 1.21 6.55 2.66
C TYR A 335 0.26 6.50 3.86
N SER A 336 -0.82 7.27 3.85
CA SER A 336 -1.87 7.20 4.87
C SER A 336 -2.65 5.90 4.79
N ASN A 337 -3.26 5.51 5.92
CA ASN A 337 -4.22 4.42 5.95
C ASN A 337 -5.41 4.72 5.04
N PHE A 338 -5.86 3.73 4.26
CA PHE A 338 -6.92 3.89 3.29
C PHE A 338 -8.24 4.40 3.88
N ARG A 339 -8.62 3.90 5.07
CA ARG A 339 -9.84 4.34 5.77
C ARG A 339 -9.78 5.84 6.09
N SER A 340 -8.62 6.34 6.52
CA SER A 340 -8.43 7.77 6.82
C SER A 340 -8.60 8.61 5.56
N VAL A 341 -8.07 8.16 4.42
CA VAL A 341 -8.24 8.82 3.12
C VAL A 341 -9.73 8.90 2.74
N LEU A 342 -10.45 7.79 2.83
CA LEU A 342 -11.90 7.76 2.54
C LEU A 342 -12.70 8.66 3.48
N GLN A 343 -12.37 8.69 4.77
CA GLN A 343 -13.03 9.58 5.74
C GLN A 343 -12.86 11.06 5.42
N VAL A 344 -11.70 11.47 4.88
CA VAL A 344 -11.49 12.85 4.45
C VAL A 344 -12.42 13.19 3.28
N ILE A 345 -12.54 12.30 2.30
CA ILE A 345 -13.43 12.47 1.15
C ILE A 345 -14.91 12.50 1.62
N GLU A 346 -15.32 11.59 2.52
CA GLU A 346 -16.69 11.57 3.09
C GLU A 346 -17.04 12.88 3.82
N LYS A 347 -16.08 13.44 4.59
CA LYS A 347 -16.31 14.67 5.35
C LYS A 347 -16.43 15.91 4.47
N SER A 348 -15.83 15.89 3.29
CA SER A 348 -15.86 17.02 2.34
C SER A 348 -16.99 16.92 1.32
N SER A 349 -17.82 15.86 1.38
CA SER A 349 -18.87 15.60 0.40
C SER A 349 -20.06 14.83 1.00
N HIS A 350 -21.09 14.57 0.20
CA HIS A 350 -22.22 13.72 0.58
C HIS A 350 -22.00 12.23 0.21
N VAL A 351 -20.79 11.87 -0.21
CA VAL A 351 -20.44 10.52 -0.62
C VAL A 351 -20.25 9.62 0.61
N LYS A 352 -20.62 8.35 0.48
CA LYS A 352 -20.40 7.28 1.45
C LYS A 352 -19.64 6.13 0.85
N PHE A 353 -18.72 5.56 1.62
CA PHE A 353 -17.92 4.40 1.21
C PHE A 353 -18.27 3.18 2.07
N ASN A 354 -18.56 2.07 1.40
CA ASN A 354 -18.69 0.76 2.04
C ASN A 354 -17.53 -0.14 1.60
N VAL A 355 -16.67 -0.52 2.55
CA VAL A 355 -15.47 -1.32 2.29
C VAL A 355 -15.70 -2.74 2.80
N LYS A 356 -15.60 -3.73 1.89
CA LYS A 356 -15.66 -5.17 2.19
C LYS A 356 -14.45 -5.88 1.59
N GLY A 357 -13.49 -6.27 2.43
CA GLY A 357 -12.21 -6.78 1.97
C GLY A 357 -11.50 -5.74 1.09
N LYS A 358 -11.20 -6.09 -0.16
CA LYS A 358 -10.59 -5.18 -1.16
C LYS A 358 -11.63 -4.51 -2.09
N THR A 359 -12.90 -4.62 -1.80
CA THR A 359 -13.97 -4.01 -2.60
C THR A 359 -14.51 -2.78 -1.91
N VAL A 360 -14.59 -1.67 -2.64
CA VAL A 360 -15.12 -0.38 -2.19
C VAL A 360 -16.35 -0.05 -3.00
N THR A 361 -17.48 0.14 -2.33
CA THR A 361 -18.71 0.61 -2.98
C THR A 361 -18.94 2.08 -2.63
N VAL A 362 -19.08 2.91 -3.64
CA VAL A 362 -19.34 4.35 -3.53
C VAL A 362 -20.82 4.62 -3.73
N SER A 363 -21.41 5.42 -2.86
CA SER A 363 -22.82 5.85 -2.94
C SER A 363 -22.98 7.29 -2.46
N ILE A 364 -24.08 7.93 -2.84
CA ILE A 364 -24.53 9.22 -2.32
C ILE A 364 -25.65 8.98 -1.32
#